data_ff37b54e94850d5e210e96b361d09a75
#
_entry.id   ff37b54e94850d5e210e96b361d09a75
#
_cell.length_a   1.000
_cell.length_b   1.000
_cell.length_c   1.000
_cell.angle_alpha   90.00
_cell.angle_beta   90.00
_cell.angle_gamma   90.00
#
_symmetry.space_group_name_H-M   'P 1'
#
loop_
_entity.id
_entity.type
_entity.pdbx_description
1 polymer ?
#
loop_
_entity_poly.entity_id
_entity_poly.type
_entity_poly.pdbx_seq_one_letter_code
_entity_poly.pdbx_strand_id
1 'polypeptide(L)'
;MALAEDFSQTDVLISAGLPRDGVAAWLVNSDTLGGDYGRVSEDFSRQWRIGAELLAKLPPKSARSESQAAAAAAILQRDRAAREKFLRLHAAKVYRRLTAELTKFVRVEHLVRAAAAIVPGLVPDDAQLAGENGLSQRDKDGAEVDHGLFLSHVLADPVCGMHLCHAMLLPRPEAEEQSRHFAKSGKLTLDGAIIERCGKAAIVTMRNPRFLNAEDETTLDGLEMAIDVATLDRQCDIAVLRGGAVEHPKYRGRNLFSAGINLTHLYQGKISYVWYIKRDMGLVNKLFRGVARPDLSPDEIAGGTTEKPWIGVVEGFAIGGGCQLLLALDYVLAASDAYMTLPARKEGIIPGAANLRLWRFTGDRIARQAILYGRRLDCDTPEGRLICDEIAPPSSMQAALDQVVDGFTGSGVVSAAGNRRAIRVGQEPLDTFRRYMAVYAREQAYCHFSPALIANLERNWNAHNRVI
;
A
#
# COMPACT_ATOMS: atom_id res chain seq x y z
N MET A 1 -8.59 -36.18 15.41
CA MET A 1 -8.78 -35.26 14.27
C MET A 1 -7.46 -34.98 13.56
N ALA A 2 -6.40 -34.51 14.18
CA ALA A 2 -5.12 -34.20 13.51
C ALA A 2 -4.50 -35.36 12.71
N LEU A 3 -4.50 -36.61 13.22
CA LEU A 3 -3.95 -37.76 12.52
C LEU A 3 -4.72 -38.15 11.23
N ALA A 4 -6.04 -37.92 11.18
CA ALA A 4 -6.85 -38.19 10.00
C ALA A 4 -6.64 -37.13 8.90
N GLU A 5 -6.38 -35.89 9.27
CA GLU A 5 -6.03 -34.81 8.35
C GLU A 5 -4.64 -35.01 7.72
N ASP A 6 -3.66 -35.49 8.50
CA ASP A 6 -2.31 -35.79 8.01
C ASP A 6 -2.30 -36.97 7.02
N PHE A 7 -3.12 -38.02 7.21
CA PHE A 7 -3.24 -39.12 6.25
C PHE A 7 -3.84 -38.67 4.91
N SER A 8 -4.88 -37.81 4.94
CA SER A 8 -5.47 -37.24 3.73
C SER A 8 -4.51 -36.32 2.97
N GLN A 9 -3.71 -35.51 3.68
CA GLN A 9 -2.70 -34.67 3.06
C GLN A 9 -1.57 -35.47 2.42
N THR A 10 -1.10 -36.54 3.06
CA THR A 10 -0.07 -37.42 2.52
C THR A 10 -0.48 -38.02 1.18
N ASP A 11 -1.71 -38.51 1.07
CA ASP A 11 -2.21 -39.12 -0.17
C ASP A 11 -2.31 -38.11 -1.32
N VAL A 12 -2.75 -36.88 -1.05
CA VAL A 12 -2.78 -35.78 -2.05
C VAL A 12 -1.37 -35.47 -2.58
N LEU A 13 -0.38 -35.38 -1.71
CA LEU A 13 1.00 -35.05 -2.09
C LEU A 13 1.66 -36.18 -2.88
N ILE A 14 1.46 -37.44 -2.46
CA ILE A 14 2.00 -38.62 -3.15
C ILE A 14 1.34 -38.80 -4.52
N SER A 15 0.03 -38.62 -4.63
CA SER A 15 -0.70 -38.72 -5.90
C SER A 15 -0.27 -37.64 -6.93
N ALA A 16 0.27 -36.53 -6.46
CA ALA A 16 0.86 -35.48 -7.29
C ALA A 16 2.30 -35.81 -7.76
N GLY A 17 2.86 -36.95 -7.37
CA GLY A 17 4.19 -37.41 -7.75
C GLY A 17 5.32 -36.93 -6.83
N LEU A 18 5.00 -36.40 -5.65
CA LEU A 18 6.02 -35.95 -4.71
C LEU A 18 6.65 -37.13 -3.95
N PRO A 19 7.97 -37.08 -3.62
CA PRO A 19 8.69 -38.19 -3.00
C PRO A 19 8.21 -38.41 -1.55
N ARG A 20 7.94 -39.68 -1.21
CA ARG A 20 7.43 -40.09 0.10
C ARG A 20 8.30 -39.63 1.27
N ASP A 21 9.62 -39.77 1.15
CA ASP A 21 10.57 -39.41 2.21
C ASP A 21 10.56 -37.87 2.46
N GLY A 22 10.47 -37.07 1.39
CA GLY A 22 10.35 -35.61 1.48
C GLY A 22 9.04 -35.16 2.13
N VAL A 23 7.94 -35.79 1.75
CA VAL A 23 6.61 -35.55 2.34
C VAL A 23 6.61 -35.93 3.83
N ALA A 24 7.15 -37.10 4.18
CA ALA A 24 7.25 -37.54 5.57
C ALA A 24 8.11 -36.58 6.41
N ALA A 25 9.27 -36.15 5.89
CA ALA A 25 10.14 -35.19 6.57
C ALA A 25 9.47 -33.82 6.78
N TRP A 26 8.65 -33.36 5.82
CA TRP A 26 7.91 -32.11 5.91
C TRP A 26 6.74 -32.18 6.90
N LEU A 27 6.10 -33.34 7.02
CA LEU A 27 4.99 -33.58 7.95
C LEU A 27 5.43 -33.75 9.40
N VAL A 28 6.71 -34.02 9.67
CA VAL A 28 7.25 -34.04 11.04
C VAL A 28 7.04 -32.68 11.68
N ASN A 29 6.11 -32.66 12.64
CA ASN A 29 5.72 -31.43 13.31
C ASN A 29 6.86 -30.82 14.13
N SER A 30 7.17 -29.55 13.91
CA SER A 30 7.87 -28.71 14.87
C SER A 30 6.88 -28.21 15.94
N ASP A 31 6.27 -29.15 16.72
CA ASP A 31 5.29 -28.79 17.76
C ASP A 31 5.91 -28.08 18.98
N THR A 32 7.20 -27.92 19.03
CA THR A 32 7.93 -27.27 20.11
C THR A 32 7.81 -25.74 20.02
N LEU A 33 6.68 -25.19 20.44
CA LEU A 33 6.52 -23.74 20.72
C LEU A 33 7.26 -23.31 21.99
N GLY A 34 7.70 -24.25 22.83
CA GLY A 34 8.48 -24.00 24.03
C GLY A 34 9.96 -24.35 23.79
N GLY A 35 10.84 -23.37 23.94
CA GLY A 35 12.28 -23.58 23.80
C GLY A 35 13.02 -22.26 23.57
N ASP A 36 14.34 -22.36 23.45
CA ASP A 36 15.15 -21.23 23.02
C ASP A 36 14.77 -20.77 21.60
N TYR A 37 14.68 -19.47 21.43
CA TYR A 37 14.34 -18.85 20.14
C TYR A 37 15.20 -19.34 18.96
N GLY A 38 16.51 -19.54 19.20
CA GLY A 38 17.41 -19.99 18.15
C GLY A 38 16.98 -21.36 17.61
N ARG A 39 16.75 -22.33 18.48
CA ARG A 39 16.30 -23.67 18.13
C ARG A 39 14.93 -23.66 17.44
N VAL A 40 13.97 -22.92 18.01
CA VAL A 40 12.64 -22.79 17.41
C VAL A 40 12.72 -22.21 15.98
N SER A 41 13.50 -21.15 15.79
CA SER A 41 13.72 -20.54 14.49
C SER A 41 14.34 -21.49 13.48
N GLU A 42 15.34 -22.30 13.90
CA GLU A 42 15.98 -23.30 13.04
C GLU A 42 15.01 -24.43 12.64
N ASP A 43 14.19 -24.93 13.56
CA ASP A 43 13.21 -25.99 13.30
C ASP A 43 12.14 -25.53 12.29
N PHE A 44 11.60 -24.32 12.45
CA PHE A 44 10.67 -23.75 11.48
C PHE A 44 11.31 -23.47 10.13
N SER A 45 12.53 -22.90 10.11
CA SER A 45 13.28 -22.67 8.86
C SER A 45 13.55 -23.97 8.08
N ARG A 46 13.84 -25.06 8.79
CA ARG A 46 13.99 -26.39 8.19
C ARG A 46 12.69 -26.88 7.55
N GLN A 47 11.57 -26.75 8.25
CA GLN A 47 10.25 -27.12 7.73
C GLN A 47 9.91 -26.33 6.46
N TRP A 48 10.02 -25.00 6.48
CA TRP A 48 9.72 -24.15 5.31
C TRP A 48 10.64 -24.43 4.13
N ARG A 49 11.93 -24.74 4.38
CA ARG A 49 12.86 -25.16 3.32
C ARG A 49 12.39 -26.43 2.63
N ILE A 50 11.98 -27.46 3.40
CA ILE A 50 11.48 -28.72 2.83
C ILE A 50 10.19 -28.45 2.04
N GLY A 51 9.27 -27.62 2.55
CA GLY A 51 8.07 -27.22 1.83
C GLY A 51 8.38 -26.53 0.49
N ALA A 52 9.33 -25.59 0.49
CA ALA A 52 9.79 -24.93 -0.73
C ALA A 52 10.44 -25.91 -1.72
N GLU A 53 11.25 -26.87 -1.24
CA GLU A 53 11.84 -27.94 -2.06
C GLU A 53 10.77 -28.85 -2.68
N LEU A 54 9.71 -29.18 -1.95
CA LEU A 54 8.57 -29.94 -2.46
C LEU A 54 7.80 -29.15 -3.52
N LEU A 55 7.52 -27.89 -3.26
CA LEU A 55 6.83 -27.00 -4.21
C LEU A 55 7.63 -26.85 -5.51
N ALA A 56 8.96 -26.72 -5.42
CA ALA A 56 9.86 -26.61 -6.58
C ALA A 56 9.92 -27.87 -7.45
N LYS A 57 9.47 -29.03 -6.95
CA LYS A 57 9.36 -30.26 -7.74
C LYS A 57 8.09 -30.34 -8.58
N LEU A 58 7.12 -29.48 -8.30
CA LEU A 58 5.90 -29.38 -9.10
C LEU A 58 6.16 -28.51 -10.34
N PRO A 59 5.44 -28.75 -11.45
CA PRO A 59 5.49 -27.87 -12.61
C PRO A 59 5.14 -26.43 -12.28
N PRO A 60 5.48 -25.46 -13.15
CA PRO A 60 4.94 -24.10 -13.06
C PRO A 60 3.41 -24.11 -12.91
N LYS A 61 2.85 -23.16 -12.17
CA LYS A 61 1.42 -23.14 -11.82
C LYS A 61 0.49 -23.32 -13.02
N SER A 62 0.81 -22.69 -14.15
CA SER A 62 0.05 -22.78 -15.41
C SER A 62 0.05 -24.18 -16.07
N ALA A 63 0.98 -25.05 -15.69
CA ALA A 63 1.15 -26.40 -16.27
C ALA A 63 0.76 -27.53 -15.29
N ARG A 64 0.26 -27.20 -14.09
CA ARG A 64 -0.12 -28.20 -13.08
C ARG A 64 -1.40 -28.93 -13.46
N SER A 65 -1.41 -30.24 -13.25
CA SER A 65 -2.64 -31.03 -13.18
C SER A 65 -3.45 -30.66 -11.93
N GLU A 66 -4.70 -31.09 -11.87
CA GLU A 66 -5.56 -30.83 -10.72
C GLU A 66 -4.95 -31.36 -9.39
N SER A 67 -4.38 -32.58 -9.41
CA SER A 67 -3.70 -33.17 -8.26
C SER A 67 -2.46 -32.36 -7.86
N GLN A 68 -1.67 -31.88 -8.82
CA GLN A 68 -0.50 -31.06 -8.56
C GLN A 68 -0.87 -29.66 -8.03
N ALA A 69 -1.95 -29.09 -8.52
CA ALA A 69 -2.49 -27.81 -7.99
C ALA A 69 -2.99 -27.99 -6.54
N ALA A 70 -3.69 -29.08 -6.24
CA ALA A 70 -4.11 -29.42 -4.89
C ALA A 70 -2.91 -29.64 -3.94
N ALA A 71 -1.87 -30.34 -4.39
CA ALA A 71 -0.65 -30.53 -3.62
C ALA A 71 0.08 -29.20 -3.33
N ALA A 72 0.22 -28.33 -4.33
CA ALA A 72 0.81 -27.00 -4.13
C ALA A 72 0.01 -26.17 -3.12
N ALA A 73 -1.32 -26.17 -3.22
CA ALA A 73 -2.19 -25.47 -2.28
C ALA A 73 -2.03 -26.01 -0.84
N ALA A 74 -1.95 -27.33 -0.67
CA ALA A 74 -1.74 -27.96 0.65
C ALA A 74 -0.38 -27.56 1.26
N ILE A 75 0.71 -27.57 0.47
CA ILE A 75 2.03 -27.12 0.92
C ILE A 75 1.99 -25.67 1.38
N LEU A 76 1.50 -24.77 0.52
CA LEU A 76 1.44 -23.33 0.83
C LEU A 76 0.57 -23.06 2.07
N GLN A 77 -0.58 -23.71 2.19
CA GLN A 77 -1.48 -23.54 3.33
C GLN A 77 -0.83 -23.97 4.65
N ARG A 78 -0.21 -25.15 4.67
CA ARG A 78 0.47 -25.66 5.88
C ARG A 78 1.65 -24.80 6.29
N ASP A 79 2.48 -24.41 5.32
CA ASP A 79 3.64 -23.56 5.58
C ASP A 79 3.23 -22.17 6.08
N ARG A 80 2.16 -21.58 5.54
CA ARG A 80 1.58 -20.32 6.04
C ARG A 80 1.02 -20.47 7.46
N ALA A 81 0.33 -21.56 7.75
CA ALA A 81 -0.14 -21.83 9.11
C ALA A 81 1.03 -21.96 10.11
N ALA A 82 2.13 -22.60 9.70
CA ALA A 82 3.36 -22.66 10.50
C ALA A 82 3.99 -21.29 10.72
N ARG A 83 4.05 -20.42 9.67
CA ARG A 83 4.51 -19.04 9.78
C ARG A 83 3.67 -18.24 10.75
N GLU A 84 2.35 -18.34 10.67
CA GLU A 84 1.46 -17.67 11.62
C GLU A 84 1.67 -18.12 13.07
N LYS A 85 1.88 -19.43 13.28
CA LYS A 85 2.20 -20.00 14.58
C LYS A 85 3.51 -19.38 15.13
N PHE A 86 4.57 -19.34 14.32
CA PHE A 86 5.85 -18.73 14.67
C PHE A 86 5.72 -17.22 14.92
N LEU A 87 5.09 -16.49 14.01
CA LEU A 87 4.96 -15.04 14.08
C LEU A 87 4.16 -14.57 15.29
N ARG A 88 3.13 -15.32 15.69
CA ARG A 88 2.34 -15.01 16.90
C ARG A 88 3.18 -14.86 18.14
N LEU A 89 4.28 -15.61 18.24
CA LEU A 89 5.17 -15.59 19.41
C LEU A 89 6.44 -14.76 19.21
N HIS A 90 6.90 -14.64 17.96
CA HIS A 90 8.25 -14.17 17.69
C HIS A 90 8.34 -12.95 16.78
N ALA A 91 7.24 -12.45 16.21
CA ALA A 91 7.28 -11.30 15.27
C ALA A 91 7.98 -10.07 15.89
N ALA A 92 7.64 -9.72 17.14
CA ALA A 92 8.26 -8.60 17.84
C ALA A 92 9.77 -8.82 18.03
N LYS A 93 10.20 -10.04 18.36
CA LYS A 93 11.64 -10.37 18.52
C LYS A 93 12.39 -10.29 17.19
N VAL A 94 11.80 -10.79 16.10
CA VAL A 94 12.37 -10.67 14.75
C VAL A 94 12.51 -9.20 14.38
N TYR A 95 11.46 -8.39 14.57
CA TYR A 95 11.47 -6.97 14.26
C TYR A 95 12.52 -6.20 15.06
N ARG A 96 12.64 -6.44 16.38
CA ARG A 96 13.65 -5.81 17.23
C ARG A 96 15.07 -6.12 16.78
N ARG A 97 15.36 -7.35 16.38
CA ARG A 97 16.66 -7.73 15.80
C ARG A 97 16.95 -6.98 14.49
N LEU A 98 15.95 -6.83 13.63
CA LEU A 98 16.06 -6.11 12.35
C LEU A 98 16.30 -4.62 12.54
N THR A 99 15.80 -4.06 13.62
CA THR A 99 15.87 -2.63 13.94
C THR A 99 16.89 -2.30 15.03
N ALA A 100 17.81 -3.23 15.35
CA ALA A 100 18.80 -3.09 16.42
C ALA A 100 18.14 -2.59 17.73
N GLU A 101 17.16 -3.34 18.21
CA GLU A 101 16.36 -3.03 19.40
C GLU A 101 15.66 -1.65 19.32
N LEU A 102 15.04 -1.38 18.16
CA LEU A 102 14.31 -0.15 17.84
C LEU A 102 15.17 1.12 17.75
N THR A 103 16.49 0.97 17.63
CA THR A 103 17.39 2.13 17.46
C THR A 103 17.55 2.53 15.99
N LYS A 104 17.12 1.68 15.03
CA LYS A 104 17.21 1.93 13.60
C LYS A 104 15.83 1.88 12.96
N PHE A 105 15.48 2.92 12.25
CA PHE A 105 14.28 2.95 11.42
C PHE A 105 14.56 2.25 10.09
N VAL A 106 13.76 1.22 9.80
CA VAL A 106 13.88 0.43 8.56
C VAL A 106 12.52 0.45 7.86
N ARG A 107 12.50 0.89 6.60
CA ARG A 107 11.28 0.93 5.79
C ARG A 107 10.85 -0.48 5.37
N VAL A 108 9.56 -0.66 5.05
CA VAL A 108 8.96 -1.98 4.78
C VAL A 108 9.67 -2.75 3.68
N GLU A 109 10.09 -2.09 2.59
CA GLU A 109 10.78 -2.71 1.46
C GLU A 109 12.15 -3.31 1.83
N HIS A 110 12.85 -2.71 2.76
CA HIS A 110 14.12 -3.21 3.30
C HIS A 110 13.90 -4.20 4.45
N LEU A 111 12.86 -3.98 5.24
CA LEU A 111 12.50 -4.81 6.38
C LEU A 111 12.18 -6.26 5.96
N VAL A 112 11.32 -6.43 4.94
CA VAL A 112 10.94 -7.77 4.46
C VAL A 112 12.14 -8.51 3.87
N ARG A 113 12.99 -7.83 3.10
CA ARG A 113 14.21 -8.42 2.55
C ARG A 113 15.19 -8.84 3.65
N ALA A 114 15.39 -8.00 4.66
CA ALA A 114 16.26 -8.32 5.79
C ALA A 114 15.70 -9.47 6.65
N ALA A 115 14.38 -9.62 6.75
CA ALA A 115 13.74 -10.71 7.47
C ALA A 115 14.04 -12.08 6.86
N ALA A 116 14.09 -12.19 5.52
CA ALA A 116 14.49 -13.41 4.82
C ALA A 116 15.91 -13.88 5.21
N ALA A 117 16.83 -12.93 5.42
CA ALA A 117 18.21 -13.23 5.77
C ALA A 117 18.37 -13.73 7.22
N ILE A 118 17.60 -13.19 8.19
CA ILE A 118 17.76 -13.57 9.61
C ILE A 118 16.90 -14.74 10.05
N VAL A 119 15.80 -15.03 9.35
CA VAL A 119 14.94 -16.20 9.56
C VAL A 119 14.61 -16.80 8.19
N PRO A 120 15.48 -17.68 7.64
CA PRO A 120 15.28 -18.24 6.31
C PRO A 120 13.92 -18.96 6.18
N GLY A 121 13.18 -18.62 5.12
CA GLY A 121 11.87 -19.19 4.84
C GLY A 121 10.69 -18.50 5.57
N LEU A 122 10.94 -17.55 6.46
CA LEU A 122 9.88 -16.76 7.09
C LEU A 122 9.12 -15.91 6.06
N VAL A 123 9.86 -15.30 5.18
CA VAL A 123 9.38 -14.53 4.02
C VAL A 123 10.19 -14.96 2.79
N PRO A 124 9.71 -14.73 1.56
CA PRO A 124 10.45 -15.08 0.36
C PRO A 124 11.80 -14.34 0.28
N ASP A 125 12.82 -15.04 -0.14
CA ASP A 125 14.11 -14.47 -0.47
C ASP A 125 14.15 -13.91 -1.91
N ASP A 126 15.28 -13.27 -2.27
CA ASP A 126 15.42 -12.65 -3.60
C ASP A 126 15.34 -13.70 -4.74
N ALA A 127 15.72 -14.95 -4.53
CA ALA A 127 15.62 -16.01 -5.54
C ALA A 127 14.16 -16.44 -5.76
N GLN A 128 13.39 -16.59 -4.68
CA GLN A 128 11.97 -16.92 -4.75
C GLN A 128 11.17 -15.78 -5.40
N LEU A 129 11.47 -14.52 -5.06
CA LEU A 129 10.86 -13.36 -5.70
C LEU A 129 11.23 -13.28 -7.19
N ALA A 130 12.50 -13.52 -7.54
CA ALA A 130 12.94 -13.56 -8.93
C ALA A 130 12.24 -14.66 -9.74
N GLY A 131 11.90 -15.79 -9.12
CA GLY A 131 11.14 -16.87 -9.75
C GLY A 131 9.70 -16.46 -10.13
N GLU A 132 9.10 -15.52 -9.41
CA GLU A 132 7.77 -14.96 -9.74
C GLU A 132 7.85 -13.68 -10.58
N ASN A 133 9.01 -13.02 -10.64
CA ASN A 133 9.21 -11.85 -11.48
C ASN A 133 9.06 -12.19 -12.96
N GLY A 134 8.31 -11.36 -13.67
CA GLY A 134 8.02 -11.56 -15.09
C GLY A 134 6.84 -12.50 -15.36
N LEU A 135 6.33 -13.22 -14.35
CA LEU A 135 5.10 -13.98 -14.48
C LEU A 135 3.88 -13.05 -14.45
N SER A 136 2.83 -13.43 -15.19
CA SER A 136 1.53 -12.77 -15.03
C SER A 136 1.00 -13.01 -13.61
N GLN A 137 0.15 -12.12 -13.11
CA GLN A 137 -0.40 -12.26 -11.76
C GLN A 137 -1.12 -13.59 -11.53
N ARG A 138 -1.74 -14.14 -12.58
CA ARG A 138 -2.40 -15.45 -12.57
C ARG A 138 -1.44 -16.60 -12.27
N ASP A 139 -0.23 -16.52 -12.81
CA ASP A 139 0.73 -17.63 -12.81
C ASP A 139 1.64 -17.65 -11.57
N LYS A 140 1.57 -16.62 -10.72
CA LYS A 140 2.29 -16.57 -9.45
C LYS A 140 1.65 -17.51 -8.41
N ASP A 141 2.47 -18.21 -7.64
CA ASP A 141 2.04 -19.00 -6.48
C ASP A 141 1.72 -18.14 -5.25
N GLY A 142 2.19 -16.91 -5.25
CA GLY A 142 1.93 -15.93 -4.20
C GLY A 142 2.92 -16.02 -3.06
N ALA A 143 4.20 -16.08 -3.36
CA ALA A 143 5.27 -16.06 -2.35
C ALA A 143 5.16 -14.83 -1.43
N GLU A 144 4.78 -13.67 -1.97
CA GLU A 144 4.64 -12.43 -1.20
C GLU A 144 3.47 -12.41 -0.20
N VAL A 145 2.60 -13.44 -0.17
CA VAL A 145 1.61 -13.57 0.93
C VAL A 145 2.31 -13.63 2.28
N ASP A 146 3.50 -14.21 2.32
CA ASP A 146 4.27 -14.34 3.55
C ASP A 146 4.83 -12.98 4.05
N HIS A 147 5.07 -12.01 3.15
CA HIS A 147 5.32 -10.62 3.54
C HIS A 147 4.11 -10.03 4.29
N GLY A 148 2.90 -10.30 3.80
CA GLY A 148 1.66 -9.84 4.44
C GLY A 148 1.46 -10.43 5.84
N LEU A 149 1.74 -11.70 6.02
CA LEU A 149 1.70 -12.36 7.32
C LEU A 149 2.69 -11.74 8.30
N PHE A 150 3.96 -11.59 7.88
CA PHE A 150 5.00 -10.98 8.71
C PHE A 150 4.64 -9.54 9.11
N LEU A 151 4.31 -8.69 8.15
CA LEU A 151 3.97 -7.29 8.40
C LEU A 151 2.71 -7.14 9.27
N SER A 152 1.71 -8.00 9.07
CA SER A 152 0.50 -8.02 9.91
C SER A 152 0.84 -8.25 11.37
N HIS A 153 1.69 -9.25 11.69
CA HIS A 153 2.09 -9.54 13.06
C HIS A 153 3.01 -8.47 13.68
N VAL A 154 3.91 -7.87 12.88
CA VAL A 154 4.72 -6.72 13.33
C VAL A 154 3.83 -5.54 13.68
N LEU A 155 2.87 -5.21 12.81
CA LEU A 155 1.93 -4.11 13.02
C LEU A 155 0.93 -4.39 14.15
N ALA A 156 0.62 -5.65 14.45
CA ALA A 156 -0.24 -6.03 15.56
C ALA A 156 0.43 -5.73 16.92
N ASP A 157 1.76 -5.81 17.02
CA ASP A 157 2.49 -5.41 18.24
C ASP A 157 2.47 -3.87 18.40
N PRO A 158 2.01 -3.34 19.53
CA PRO A 158 1.89 -1.89 19.71
C PRO A 158 3.22 -1.14 19.58
N VAL A 159 4.31 -1.67 20.10
CA VAL A 159 5.61 -1.00 20.14
C VAL A 159 6.29 -1.10 18.76
N CYS A 160 6.41 -2.31 18.24
CA CYS A 160 7.03 -2.55 16.92
C CYS A 160 6.25 -1.89 15.80
N GLY A 161 4.93 -1.98 15.83
CA GLY A 161 4.07 -1.38 14.81
C GLY A 161 4.07 0.15 14.83
N MET A 162 4.10 0.79 16.01
CA MET A 162 4.27 2.24 16.10
C MET A 162 5.63 2.68 15.57
N HIS A 163 6.70 1.94 15.90
CA HIS A 163 8.04 2.19 15.39
C HIS A 163 8.10 2.05 13.85
N LEU A 164 7.43 1.03 13.27
CA LEU A 164 7.34 0.86 11.82
C LEU A 164 6.54 1.98 11.15
N CYS A 165 5.41 2.39 11.74
CA CYS A 165 4.65 3.54 11.24
C CYS A 165 5.51 4.82 11.20
N HIS A 166 6.30 5.06 12.25
CA HIS A 166 7.23 6.20 12.26
C HIS A 166 8.31 6.07 11.19
N ALA A 167 8.91 4.88 11.04
CA ALA A 167 9.93 4.63 10.01
C ALA A 167 9.42 4.95 8.59
N MET A 168 8.14 4.67 8.32
CA MET A 168 7.51 4.96 7.03
C MET A 168 7.13 6.44 6.84
N LEU A 169 7.01 7.21 7.92
CA LEU A 169 6.77 8.65 7.87
C LEU A 169 8.08 9.46 7.73
N LEU A 170 9.25 8.86 7.95
CA LEU A 170 10.52 9.55 7.72
C LEU A 170 10.66 9.95 6.25
N PRO A 171 11.33 11.08 5.96
CA PRO A 171 11.59 11.47 4.59
C PRO A 171 12.39 10.37 3.87
N ARG A 172 12.21 10.26 2.57
CA ARG A 172 13.06 9.38 1.76
C ARG A 172 14.52 9.83 1.82
N PRO A 173 15.49 8.94 1.67
CA PRO A 173 16.90 9.25 1.89
C PRO A 173 17.39 10.50 1.12
N GLU A 174 16.93 10.69 -0.12
CA GLU A 174 17.35 11.79 -0.99
C GLU A 174 16.51 13.06 -0.81
N ALA A 175 15.49 13.04 0.06
CA ALA A 175 14.52 14.14 0.19
C ALA A 175 15.16 15.48 0.61
N GLU A 176 16.19 15.44 1.46
CA GLU A 176 16.90 16.67 1.86
C GLU A 176 17.67 17.31 0.70
N GLU A 177 18.33 16.52 -0.13
CA GLU A 177 19.04 17.00 -1.31
C GLU A 177 18.07 17.57 -2.33
N GLN A 178 16.99 16.83 -2.61
CA GLN A 178 15.94 17.27 -3.53
C GLN A 178 15.23 18.53 -3.03
N SER A 179 15.04 18.68 -1.72
CA SER A 179 14.48 19.91 -1.12
C SER A 179 15.40 21.10 -1.28
N ARG A 180 16.71 20.92 -1.13
CA ARG A 180 17.69 22.00 -1.40
C ARG A 180 17.71 22.40 -2.88
N HIS A 181 17.58 21.44 -3.79
CA HIS A 181 17.46 21.73 -5.21
C HIS A 181 16.16 22.49 -5.52
N PHE A 182 15.02 22.01 -5.02
CA PHE A 182 13.72 22.66 -5.19
C PHE A 182 13.68 24.07 -4.59
N ALA A 183 14.30 24.27 -3.43
CA ALA A 183 14.38 25.58 -2.79
C ALA A 183 15.05 26.63 -3.69
N LYS A 184 16.04 26.24 -4.51
CA LYS A 184 16.76 27.11 -5.44
C LYS A 184 16.05 27.27 -6.78
N SER A 185 15.56 26.19 -7.36
CA SER A 185 15.02 26.16 -8.72
C SER A 185 13.52 26.49 -8.79
N GLY A 186 12.78 26.25 -7.70
CA GLY A 186 11.30 26.31 -7.68
C GLY A 186 10.62 25.21 -8.52
N LYS A 187 11.40 24.28 -9.08
CA LYS A 187 10.89 23.19 -9.91
C LYS A 187 11.72 21.93 -9.76
N LEU A 188 11.05 20.78 -9.74
CA LEU A 188 11.66 19.45 -9.74
C LEU A 188 10.81 18.49 -10.56
N THR A 189 11.46 17.70 -11.41
CA THR A 189 10.80 16.62 -12.19
C THR A 189 11.30 15.29 -11.66
N LEU A 190 10.36 14.44 -11.28
CA LEU A 190 10.58 13.10 -10.72
C LEU A 190 9.79 12.07 -11.54
N ASP A 191 10.11 10.80 -11.36
CA ASP A 191 9.29 9.73 -11.92
C ASP A 191 7.91 9.78 -11.28
N GLY A 192 6.88 9.88 -12.13
CA GLY A 192 5.49 9.96 -11.69
C GLY A 192 5.02 11.29 -11.11
N ALA A 193 5.88 12.32 -10.98
CA ALA A 193 5.48 13.62 -10.45
C ALA A 193 6.33 14.81 -10.96
N ILE A 194 5.70 15.98 -11.03
CA ILE A 194 6.40 17.26 -11.12
C ILE A 194 5.97 18.09 -9.91
N ILE A 195 6.92 18.79 -9.30
CA ILE A 195 6.64 19.77 -8.27
C ILE A 195 7.11 21.15 -8.75
N GLU A 196 6.24 22.15 -8.60
CA GLU A 196 6.49 23.53 -8.99
C GLU A 196 6.03 24.49 -7.87
N ARG A 197 6.81 25.53 -7.61
CA ARG A 197 6.43 26.57 -6.67
C ARG A 197 5.64 27.67 -7.38
N CYS A 198 4.41 27.91 -6.92
CA CYS A 198 3.53 28.97 -7.37
C CYS A 198 3.18 29.85 -6.17
N GLY A 199 3.84 31.01 -6.04
CA GLY A 199 3.65 31.88 -4.87
C GLY A 199 4.01 31.13 -3.58
N LYS A 200 3.01 30.99 -2.70
CA LYS A 200 3.13 30.28 -1.41
C LYS A 200 2.72 28.81 -1.46
N ALA A 201 2.40 28.29 -2.61
CA ALA A 201 1.99 26.89 -2.79
C ALA A 201 3.05 26.07 -3.50
N ALA A 202 3.29 24.84 -3.02
CA ALA A 202 3.99 23.78 -3.75
C ALA A 202 2.97 22.93 -4.51
N ILE A 203 2.97 23.02 -5.85
CA ILE A 203 2.04 22.29 -6.70
C ILE A 203 2.69 20.96 -7.10
N VAL A 204 2.18 19.86 -6.58
CA VAL A 204 2.56 18.49 -6.95
C VAL A 204 1.59 17.98 -8.01
N THR A 205 2.09 17.75 -9.22
CA THR A 205 1.33 17.22 -10.34
C THR A 205 1.69 15.76 -10.57
N MET A 206 0.74 14.85 -10.34
CA MET A 206 0.88 13.42 -10.64
C MET A 206 0.94 13.20 -12.16
N ARG A 207 1.84 12.33 -12.61
CA ARG A 207 2.08 12.07 -14.03
C ARG A 207 2.29 10.60 -14.32
N ASN A 208 1.31 10.03 -14.99
CA ASN A 208 1.38 8.77 -15.73
C ASN A 208 0.43 8.89 -16.93
N PRO A 209 0.75 9.76 -17.90
CA PRO A 209 -0.20 10.19 -18.92
C PRO A 209 -0.73 9.04 -19.80
N ARG A 210 0.08 8.02 -20.02
CA ARG A 210 -0.31 6.81 -20.77
C ARG A 210 -1.39 6.01 -20.04
N PHE A 211 -1.39 6.01 -18.71
CA PHE A 211 -2.30 5.23 -17.89
C PHE A 211 -3.28 6.10 -17.08
N LEU A 212 -3.67 7.27 -17.60
CA LEU A 212 -4.64 8.16 -16.98
C LEU A 212 -4.23 8.56 -15.53
N ASN A 213 -2.95 8.82 -15.33
CA ASN A 213 -2.34 9.12 -14.04
C ASN A 213 -2.59 8.02 -12.97
N ALA A 214 -2.64 6.76 -13.42
CA ALA A 214 -2.67 5.62 -12.53
C ALA A 214 -1.33 5.43 -11.82
N GLU A 215 -1.40 4.87 -10.61
CA GLU A 215 -0.27 4.61 -9.72
C GLU A 215 0.27 3.18 -9.95
N ASP A 216 1.60 3.03 -10.00
CA ASP A 216 2.30 1.74 -10.12
C ASP A 216 3.72 1.83 -9.56
N GLU A 217 4.53 0.77 -9.74
CA GLU A 217 5.92 0.72 -9.25
C GLU A 217 6.81 1.85 -9.80
N THR A 218 6.51 2.36 -10.99
CA THR A 218 7.32 3.39 -11.65
C THR A 218 7.01 4.81 -11.15
N THR A 219 5.89 5.00 -10.48
CA THR A 219 5.41 6.33 -10.07
C THR A 219 5.46 6.56 -8.57
N LEU A 220 5.43 5.51 -7.76
CA LEU A 220 5.24 5.60 -6.31
C LEU A 220 6.38 6.36 -5.63
N ASP A 221 7.62 5.99 -5.92
CA ASP A 221 8.79 6.55 -5.23
C ASP A 221 8.99 8.03 -5.55
N GLY A 222 8.80 8.41 -6.80
CA GLY A 222 8.90 9.81 -7.20
C GLY A 222 7.76 10.67 -6.64
N LEU A 223 6.54 10.13 -6.59
CA LEU A 223 5.41 10.84 -5.98
C LEU A 223 5.58 10.99 -4.46
N GLU A 224 6.05 9.95 -3.75
CA GLU A 224 6.37 10.05 -2.31
C GLU A 224 7.49 11.09 -2.08
N MET A 225 8.53 11.12 -2.92
CA MET A 225 9.58 12.11 -2.89
C MET A 225 9.04 13.53 -3.09
N ALA A 226 8.12 13.72 -4.05
CA ALA A 226 7.50 15.02 -4.28
C ALA A 226 6.72 15.52 -3.06
N ILE A 227 6.04 14.61 -2.35
CA ILE A 227 5.33 14.93 -1.11
C ILE A 227 6.30 15.31 0.01
N ASP A 228 7.41 14.57 0.17
CA ASP A 228 8.45 14.91 1.12
C ASP A 228 9.02 16.32 0.85
N VAL A 229 9.39 16.62 -0.40
CA VAL A 229 9.93 17.91 -0.81
C VAL A 229 8.92 19.04 -0.59
N ALA A 230 7.65 18.85 -1.00
CA ALA A 230 6.62 19.85 -0.81
C ALA A 230 6.37 20.14 0.68
N THR A 231 6.41 19.11 1.52
CA THR A 231 6.20 19.24 2.97
C THR A 231 7.38 19.93 3.66
N LEU A 232 8.61 19.62 3.24
CA LEU A 232 9.85 20.13 3.86
C LEU A 232 10.25 21.53 3.35
N ASP A 233 9.78 21.97 2.17
CA ASP A 233 10.13 23.30 1.65
C ASP A 233 9.58 24.42 2.52
N ARG A 234 10.45 25.30 3.01
CA ARG A 234 10.09 26.40 3.92
C ARG A 234 9.57 27.65 3.21
N GLN A 235 9.63 27.70 1.89
CA GLN A 235 9.19 28.85 1.11
C GLN A 235 7.71 28.74 0.71
N CYS A 236 7.14 27.52 0.78
CA CYS A 236 5.73 27.26 0.56
C CYS A 236 5.00 27.04 1.89
N ASP A 237 3.88 27.71 2.05
CA ASP A 237 3.04 27.60 3.23
C ASP A 237 2.05 26.44 3.15
N ILE A 238 1.65 26.09 1.93
CA ILE A 238 0.70 24.99 1.64
C ILE A 238 1.20 24.14 0.48
N ALA A 239 0.58 22.97 0.30
CA ALA A 239 0.82 22.11 -0.85
C ALA A 239 -0.49 21.77 -1.58
N VAL A 240 -0.39 21.57 -2.88
CA VAL A 240 -1.50 21.19 -3.77
C VAL A 240 -1.16 19.87 -4.45
N LEU A 241 -2.10 18.94 -4.46
CA LEU A 241 -2.00 17.70 -5.21
C LEU A 241 -3.01 17.72 -6.37
N ARG A 242 -2.52 17.57 -7.59
CA ARG A 242 -3.36 17.52 -8.80
C ARG A 242 -2.87 16.45 -9.77
N GLY A 243 -3.72 16.08 -10.72
CA GLY A 243 -3.29 15.25 -11.84
C GLY A 243 -2.90 16.09 -13.06
N GLY A 244 -1.97 15.58 -13.86
CA GLY A 244 -1.54 16.21 -15.11
C GLY A 244 -2.37 15.82 -16.32
N ALA A 245 -2.05 16.44 -17.47
CA ALA A 245 -2.66 16.09 -18.74
C ALA A 245 -2.32 14.65 -19.15
N VAL A 246 -3.26 13.99 -19.85
CA VAL A 246 -3.14 12.59 -20.25
C VAL A 246 -3.15 12.44 -21.78
N GLU A 247 -2.62 11.30 -22.26
CA GLU A 247 -2.48 10.99 -23.69
C GLU A 247 -3.74 10.35 -24.30
N HIS A 248 -4.70 9.94 -23.48
CA HIS A 248 -5.88 9.23 -23.95
C HIS A 248 -6.77 10.12 -24.84
N PRO A 249 -7.19 9.68 -26.06
CA PRO A 249 -7.92 10.52 -27.02
C PRO A 249 -9.20 11.15 -26.48
N LYS A 250 -9.96 10.41 -25.66
CA LYS A 250 -11.21 10.87 -25.02
C LYS A 250 -10.99 12.06 -24.08
N TYR A 251 -9.78 12.20 -23.51
CA TYR A 251 -9.47 13.18 -22.48
C TYR A 251 -8.36 14.14 -22.92
N ARG A 252 -8.06 14.18 -24.23
CA ARG A 252 -7.00 15.05 -24.77
C ARG A 252 -7.22 16.50 -24.38
N GLY A 253 -6.19 17.12 -23.84
CA GLY A 253 -6.21 18.51 -23.40
C GLY A 253 -6.85 18.74 -22.04
N ARG A 254 -7.26 17.68 -21.32
CA ARG A 254 -7.76 17.74 -19.96
C ARG A 254 -6.76 17.18 -18.97
N ASN A 255 -6.67 17.81 -17.82
CA ASN A 255 -6.06 17.18 -16.67
C ASN A 255 -7.00 16.12 -16.11
N LEU A 256 -6.44 15.01 -15.59
CA LEU A 256 -7.21 14.01 -14.86
C LEU A 256 -6.54 13.75 -13.52
N PHE A 257 -7.31 13.67 -12.44
CA PHE A 257 -6.70 13.47 -11.13
C PHE A 257 -5.97 12.13 -11.05
N SER A 258 -6.67 11.00 -11.02
CA SER A 258 -6.04 9.68 -11.05
C SER A 258 -7.05 8.57 -11.33
N ALA A 259 -6.65 7.59 -12.14
CA ALA A 259 -7.39 6.34 -12.34
C ALA A 259 -7.13 5.28 -11.25
N GLY A 260 -6.37 5.62 -10.19
CA GLY A 260 -6.02 4.69 -9.12
C GLY A 260 -4.86 3.78 -9.49
N ILE A 261 -4.85 2.54 -8.98
CA ILE A 261 -3.82 1.56 -9.30
C ILE A 261 -3.83 1.18 -10.79
N ASN A 262 -2.67 1.02 -11.39
CA ASN A 262 -2.53 0.57 -12.78
C ASN A 262 -2.95 -0.90 -12.91
N LEU A 263 -4.22 -1.12 -13.26
CA LEU A 263 -4.80 -2.46 -13.38
C LEU A 263 -4.16 -3.29 -14.50
N THR A 264 -3.58 -2.65 -15.52
CA THR A 264 -2.82 -3.35 -16.55
C THR A 264 -1.54 -3.92 -15.98
N HIS A 265 -0.77 -3.14 -15.24
CA HIS A 265 0.43 -3.60 -14.55
C HIS A 265 0.10 -4.64 -13.47
N LEU A 266 -1.01 -4.47 -12.76
CA LEU A 266 -1.48 -5.45 -11.77
C LEU A 266 -1.78 -6.80 -12.43
N TYR A 267 -2.54 -6.84 -13.51
CA TYR A 267 -2.86 -8.05 -14.25
C TYR A 267 -1.62 -8.76 -14.82
N GLN A 268 -0.64 -7.96 -15.26
CA GLN A 268 0.65 -8.45 -15.77
C GLN A 268 1.62 -8.89 -14.68
N GLY A 269 1.25 -8.82 -13.39
CA GLY A 269 2.10 -9.20 -12.28
C GLY A 269 3.27 -8.24 -12.00
N LYS A 270 3.21 -7.01 -12.51
CA LYS A 270 4.25 -5.98 -12.36
C LYS A 270 4.13 -5.16 -11.08
N ILE A 271 3.08 -5.36 -10.30
CA ILE A 271 2.89 -4.69 -8.99
C ILE A 271 3.15 -5.72 -7.90
N SER A 272 4.10 -5.41 -7.02
CA SER A 272 4.41 -6.24 -5.85
C SER A 272 3.36 -6.04 -4.75
N TYR A 273 3.23 -7.02 -3.87
CA TYR A 273 2.41 -6.84 -2.67
C TYR A 273 2.95 -5.70 -1.78
N VAL A 274 4.26 -5.58 -1.64
CA VAL A 274 4.89 -4.56 -0.79
C VAL A 274 4.56 -3.15 -1.27
N TRP A 275 4.27 -2.95 -2.56
CA TRP A 275 3.83 -1.68 -3.13
C TRP A 275 2.62 -1.09 -2.38
N TYR A 276 1.61 -1.90 -2.05
CA TYR A 276 0.42 -1.44 -1.32
C TYR A 276 0.77 -0.90 0.06
N ILE A 277 1.59 -1.63 0.80
CA ILE A 277 1.98 -1.26 2.16
C ILE A 277 2.86 -0.01 2.15
N LYS A 278 3.81 0.06 1.23
CA LYS A 278 4.69 1.20 1.01
C LYS A 278 3.89 2.46 0.64
N ARG A 279 2.88 2.31 -0.23
CA ARG A 279 1.98 3.40 -0.62
C ARG A 279 1.17 3.92 0.56
N ASP A 280 0.48 3.04 1.28
CA ASP A 280 -0.45 3.47 2.32
C ASP A 280 0.26 3.96 3.59
N MET A 281 1.35 3.30 4.01
CA MET A 281 2.12 3.70 5.20
C MET A 281 3.09 4.86 4.93
N GLY A 282 3.60 4.98 3.70
CA GLY A 282 4.47 6.08 3.28
C GLY A 282 3.66 7.22 2.66
N LEU A 283 3.43 7.17 1.36
CA LEU A 283 2.83 8.26 0.57
C LEU A 283 1.52 8.80 1.16
N VAL A 284 0.51 7.94 1.32
CA VAL A 284 -0.83 8.36 1.78
C VAL A 284 -0.80 8.83 3.23
N ASN A 285 -0.03 8.16 4.07
CA ASN A 285 0.08 8.54 5.48
C ASN A 285 0.89 9.82 5.68
N LYS A 286 1.87 10.13 4.83
CA LYS A 286 2.59 11.42 4.82
C LYS A 286 1.69 12.58 4.41
N LEU A 287 0.82 12.41 3.42
CA LEU A 287 -0.21 13.40 3.11
C LEU A 287 -1.08 13.71 4.32
N PHE A 288 -1.46 12.67 5.05
CA PHE A 288 -2.38 12.79 6.20
C PHE A 288 -1.68 13.26 7.48
N ARG A 289 -0.43 12.84 7.76
CA ARG A 289 0.27 13.10 9.03
C ARG A 289 1.49 13.99 8.92
N GLY A 290 1.92 14.31 7.71
CA GLY A 290 3.19 14.99 7.47
C GLY A 290 4.39 14.03 7.51
N VAL A 291 5.57 14.62 7.55
CA VAL A 291 6.88 13.94 7.51
C VAL A 291 7.47 13.90 8.91
N ALA A 292 7.82 12.71 9.39
CA ALA A 292 8.41 12.50 10.71
C ALA A 292 9.87 12.98 10.77
N ARG A 293 10.36 13.19 11.98
CA ARG A 293 11.75 13.53 12.24
C ARG A 293 12.48 12.34 12.88
N PRO A 294 13.70 12.05 12.46
CA PRO A 294 14.45 10.89 12.95
C PRO A 294 14.89 11.01 14.41
N ASP A 295 14.94 12.24 14.96
CA ASP A 295 15.33 12.55 16.34
C ASP A 295 14.16 12.49 17.33
N LEU A 296 12.93 12.21 16.86
CA LEU A 296 11.74 12.17 17.68
C LEU A 296 11.21 10.74 17.81
N SER A 297 10.54 10.49 18.93
CA SER A 297 9.84 9.23 19.18
C SER A 297 8.62 9.08 18.26
N PRO A 298 8.20 7.85 17.93
CA PRO A 298 6.93 7.57 17.26
C PRO A 298 5.72 7.85 18.18
N ASP A 299 5.70 9.01 18.78
CA ASP A 299 4.65 9.50 19.66
C ASP A 299 3.97 10.70 19.04
N GLU A 300 2.69 10.55 18.77
CA GLU A 300 1.86 11.57 18.15
C GLU A 300 1.64 12.79 19.04
N ILE A 301 1.68 12.62 20.36
CA ILE A 301 1.47 13.68 21.37
C ILE A 301 2.66 14.63 21.38
N ALA A 302 3.87 14.13 21.26
CA ALA A 302 5.09 14.94 21.22
C ALA A 302 5.24 15.79 19.93
N GLY A 303 4.35 15.64 18.97
CA GLY A 303 4.34 16.45 17.76
C GLY A 303 5.51 16.20 16.80
N GLY A 304 5.80 14.92 16.56
CA GLY A 304 6.98 14.47 15.81
C GLY A 304 7.00 14.70 14.30
N THR A 305 6.01 15.39 13.70
CA THR A 305 5.94 15.57 12.24
C THR A 305 6.01 17.04 11.82
N THR A 306 6.62 17.27 10.66
CA THR A 306 6.50 18.53 9.90
C THR A 306 5.28 18.42 8.99
N GLU A 307 4.37 19.38 9.08
CA GLU A 307 3.08 19.36 8.40
C GLU A 307 2.77 20.63 7.65
N LYS A 308 2.02 20.50 6.56
CA LYS A 308 1.39 21.61 5.84
C LYS A 308 -0.05 21.24 5.48
N PRO A 309 -0.96 22.20 5.29
CA PRO A 309 -2.24 21.94 4.64
C PRO A 309 -2.04 21.45 3.21
N TRP A 310 -2.87 20.49 2.79
CA TRP A 310 -2.89 19.92 1.46
C TRP A 310 -4.24 20.15 0.79
N ILE A 311 -4.21 20.71 -0.42
CA ILE A 311 -5.38 20.92 -1.28
C ILE A 311 -5.36 19.89 -2.40
N GLY A 312 -6.45 19.16 -2.62
CA GLY A 312 -6.66 18.31 -3.78
C GLY A 312 -7.40 19.06 -4.89
N VAL A 313 -6.94 18.94 -6.15
CA VAL A 313 -7.64 19.52 -7.30
C VAL A 313 -8.11 18.38 -8.20
N VAL A 314 -9.41 18.11 -8.20
CA VAL A 314 -10.02 16.98 -8.90
C VAL A 314 -10.64 17.44 -10.21
N GLU A 315 -9.98 17.09 -11.32
CA GLU A 315 -10.51 17.25 -12.66
C GLU A 315 -10.77 15.85 -13.25
N GLY A 316 -11.92 15.70 -13.91
CA GLY A 316 -12.36 14.47 -14.53
C GLY A 316 -12.78 13.39 -13.55
N PHE A 317 -11.84 12.74 -12.89
CA PHE A 317 -12.15 11.68 -11.91
C PHE A 317 -11.05 11.39 -10.92
N ALA A 318 -11.46 10.84 -9.76
CA ALA A 318 -10.61 10.21 -8.77
C ALA A 318 -11.12 8.78 -8.52
N ILE A 319 -10.46 7.77 -9.10
CA ILE A 319 -10.87 6.37 -9.03
C ILE A 319 -9.95 5.61 -8.09
N GLY A 320 -10.49 4.70 -7.27
CA GLY A 320 -9.73 3.78 -6.42
C GLY A 320 -8.67 4.49 -5.58
N GLY A 321 -7.39 4.28 -5.88
CA GLY A 321 -6.26 4.97 -5.24
C GLY A 321 -6.38 6.50 -5.28
N GLY A 322 -6.84 7.07 -6.40
CA GLY A 322 -7.08 8.50 -6.51
C GLY A 322 -8.11 9.02 -5.50
N CYS A 323 -9.23 8.30 -5.31
CA CYS A 323 -10.21 8.67 -4.28
C CYS A 323 -9.62 8.55 -2.87
N GLN A 324 -8.77 7.54 -2.62
CA GLN A 324 -8.10 7.37 -1.32
C GLN A 324 -7.18 8.56 -0.96
N LEU A 325 -6.50 9.15 -1.95
CA LEU A 325 -5.67 10.33 -1.75
C LEU A 325 -6.49 11.49 -1.23
N LEU A 326 -7.70 11.73 -1.78
CA LEU A 326 -8.57 12.84 -1.34
C LEU A 326 -8.96 12.75 0.13
N LEU A 327 -9.14 11.51 0.65
CA LEU A 327 -9.48 11.28 2.05
C LEU A 327 -8.32 11.53 3.04
N ALA A 328 -7.14 11.86 2.53
CA ALA A 328 -5.96 12.23 3.30
C ALA A 328 -5.64 13.73 3.23
N LEU A 329 -6.34 14.49 2.40
CA LEU A 329 -6.14 15.92 2.18
C LEU A 329 -7.03 16.76 3.09
N ASP A 330 -6.68 18.03 3.25
CA ASP A 330 -7.39 18.96 4.14
C ASP A 330 -8.50 19.74 3.45
N TYR A 331 -8.42 19.86 2.12
CA TYR A 331 -9.38 20.57 1.30
C TYR A 331 -9.44 19.99 -0.12
N VAL A 332 -10.61 19.87 -0.70
CA VAL A 332 -10.81 19.31 -2.04
C VAL A 332 -11.61 20.29 -2.90
N LEU A 333 -10.95 20.85 -3.92
CA LEU A 333 -11.56 21.59 -5.01
C LEU A 333 -11.83 20.63 -6.18
N ALA A 334 -13.07 20.51 -6.62
CA ALA A 334 -13.43 19.60 -7.71
C ALA A 334 -14.14 20.31 -8.86
N ALA A 335 -13.89 19.84 -10.08
CA ALA A 335 -14.64 20.26 -11.24
C ALA A 335 -16.08 19.74 -11.16
N SER A 336 -17.06 20.55 -11.58
CA SER A 336 -18.48 20.20 -11.52
C SER A 336 -18.88 18.96 -12.31
N ASP A 337 -18.07 18.55 -13.29
CA ASP A 337 -18.26 17.34 -14.08
C ASP A 337 -17.39 16.15 -13.59
N ALA A 338 -16.67 16.32 -12.48
CA ALA A 338 -15.82 15.30 -11.94
C ALA A 338 -16.60 14.28 -11.08
N TYR A 339 -16.01 13.09 -10.89
CA TYR A 339 -16.58 12.06 -10.04
C TYR A 339 -15.52 11.25 -9.28
N MET A 340 -15.96 10.63 -8.19
CA MET A 340 -15.18 9.72 -7.37
C MET A 340 -15.79 8.32 -7.37
N THR A 341 -14.95 7.29 -7.26
CA THR A 341 -15.43 5.90 -7.08
C THR A 341 -14.36 5.04 -6.43
N LEU A 342 -14.81 4.02 -5.68
CA LEU A 342 -13.96 3.02 -5.03
C LEU A 342 -14.39 1.62 -5.52
N PRO A 343 -14.00 1.20 -6.73
CA PRO A 343 -14.49 -0.03 -7.36
C PRO A 343 -13.81 -1.31 -6.81
N ALA A 344 -13.32 -1.30 -5.58
CA ALA A 344 -12.52 -2.34 -4.94
C ALA A 344 -13.13 -3.75 -5.08
N ARG A 345 -14.45 -3.90 -4.92
CA ARG A 345 -15.14 -5.19 -5.13
C ARG A 345 -15.03 -5.69 -6.58
N LYS A 346 -15.10 -4.77 -7.55
CA LYS A 346 -14.98 -5.12 -8.98
C LYS A 346 -13.54 -5.42 -9.39
N GLU A 347 -12.59 -4.93 -8.62
CA GLU A 347 -11.15 -5.17 -8.80
C GLU A 347 -10.72 -6.43 -8.06
N GLY A 348 -11.27 -6.70 -6.87
CA GLY A 348 -10.89 -7.81 -6.02
C GLY A 348 -9.74 -7.47 -5.07
N ILE A 349 -9.58 -6.20 -4.74
CA ILE A 349 -8.57 -5.66 -3.79
C ILE A 349 -9.25 -4.86 -2.68
N ILE A 350 -8.50 -4.52 -1.65
CA ILE A 350 -8.97 -3.65 -0.56
C ILE A 350 -8.57 -2.21 -0.89
N PRO A 351 -9.48 -1.23 -0.73
CA PRO A 351 -9.20 0.16 -1.11
C PRO A 351 -8.38 0.90 -0.05
N GLY A 352 -7.18 0.40 0.28
CA GLY A 352 -6.25 1.03 1.22
C GLY A 352 -6.93 1.58 2.47
N ALA A 353 -6.50 2.75 2.95
CA ALA A 353 -7.07 3.41 4.11
C ALA A 353 -8.48 4.01 3.90
N ALA A 354 -9.12 3.85 2.72
CA ALA A 354 -10.48 4.33 2.52
C ALA A 354 -11.50 3.67 3.45
N ASN A 355 -11.32 2.37 3.79
CA ASN A 355 -12.16 1.69 4.77
C ASN A 355 -12.12 2.36 6.15
N LEU A 356 -10.98 2.95 6.50
CA LEU A 356 -10.79 3.67 7.76
C LEU A 356 -11.31 5.10 7.70
N ARG A 357 -11.31 5.75 6.51
CA ARG A 357 -11.50 7.21 6.38
C ARG A 357 -12.83 7.62 5.77
N LEU A 358 -13.34 6.92 4.74
CA LEU A 358 -14.49 7.39 3.95
C LEU A 358 -15.75 7.64 4.81
N TRP A 359 -16.04 6.77 5.77
CA TRP A 359 -17.23 6.89 6.61
C TRP A 359 -17.25 8.17 7.48
N ARG A 360 -16.09 8.77 7.75
CA ARG A 360 -15.99 10.03 8.50
C ARG A 360 -16.54 11.20 7.71
N PHE A 361 -16.41 11.16 6.38
CA PHE A 361 -16.95 12.17 5.48
C PHE A 361 -18.42 11.90 5.14
N THR A 362 -18.73 10.67 4.74
CA THR A 362 -20.00 10.34 4.09
C THR A 362 -20.98 9.59 5.00
N GLY A 363 -20.58 9.25 6.21
CA GLY A 363 -21.32 8.32 7.06
C GLY A 363 -21.21 6.86 6.60
N ASP A 364 -21.54 5.93 7.49
CA ASP A 364 -21.31 4.48 7.30
C ASP A 364 -22.09 3.93 6.09
N ARG A 365 -23.34 4.37 5.86
CA ARG A 365 -24.17 3.79 4.78
C ARG A 365 -23.67 4.12 3.39
N ILE A 366 -23.27 5.36 3.14
CA ILE A 366 -22.73 5.77 1.84
C ILE A 366 -21.34 5.13 1.64
N ALA A 367 -20.51 5.11 2.69
CA ALA A 367 -19.20 4.46 2.61
C ALA A 367 -19.31 2.97 2.23
N ARG A 368 -20.23 2.22 2.84
CA ARG A 368 -20.51 0.82 2.47
C ARG A 368 -21.01 0.68 1.03
N GLN A 369 -21.89 1.57 0.57
CA GLN A 369 -22.35 1.56 -0.81
C GLN A 369 -21.21 1.84 -1.79
N ALA A 370 -20.34 2.81 -1.48
CA ALA A 370 -19.19 3.11 -2.32
C ALA A 370 -18.21 1.94 -2.41
N ILE A 371 -17.82 1.35 -1.25
CA ILE A 371 -16.79 0.31 -1.18
C ILE A 371 -17.33 -1.07 -1.56
N LEU A 372 -18.46 -1.49 -0.97
CA LEU A 372 -18.97 -2.87 -1.12
C LEU A 372 -19.86 -3.04 -2.36
N TYR A 373 -20.46 -1.96 -2.86
CA TYR A 373 -21.33 -2.02 -4.04
C TYR A 373 -20.74 -1.30 -5.26
N GLY A 374 -19.78 -0.39 -5.06
CA GLY A 374 -19.14 0.41 -6.12
C GLY A 374 -20.00 1.60 -6.56
N ARG A 375 -20.75 2.22 -5.61
CA ARG A 375 -21.50 3.44 -5.89
C ARG A 375 -20.55 4.54 -6.34
N ARG A 376 -20.86 5.17 -7.47
CA ARG A 376 -20.20 6.38 -7.95
C ARG A 376 -20.71 7.57 -7.15
N LEU A 377 -19.83 8.49 -6.81
CA LEU A 377 -20.11 9.77 -6.16
C LEU A 377 -19.72 10.89 -7.14
N ASP A 378 -20.71 11.51 -7.77
CA ASP A 378 -20.45 12.68 -8.61
C ASP A 378 -20.15 13.88 -7.68
N CYS A 379 -19.07 14.63 -7.97
CA CYS A 379 -18.56 15.65 -7.06
C CYS A 379 -19.59 16.75 -6.76
N ASP A 380 -20.43 17.11 -7.71
CA ASP A 380 -21.47 18.14 -7.56
C ASP A 380 -22.81 17.62 -7.01
N THR A 381 -22.85 16.43 -6.42
CA THR A 381 -24.03 15.92 -5.72
C THR A 381 -23.91 16.14 -4.20
N PRO A 382 -25.03 16.09 -3.44
CA PRO A 382 -24.98 16.21 -1.99
C PRO A 382 -23.96 15.24 -1.35
N GLU A 383 -23.87 14.00 -1.83
CA GLU A 383 -22.94 13.00 -1.32
C GLU A 383 -21.49 13.29 -1.72
N GLY A 384 -21.26 13.79 -2.96
CA GLY A 384 -19.93 14.22 -3.40
C GLY A 384 -19.39 15.41 -2.61
N ARG A 385 -20.27 16.36 -2.29
CA ARG A 385 -19.96 17.55 -1.48
C ARG A 385 -19.67 17.24 0.00
N LEU A 386 -19.84 16.02 0.45
CA LEU A 386 -19.32 15.57 1.75
C LEU A 386 -17.81 15.33 1.74
N ILE A 387 -17.22 15.23 0.54
CA ILE A 387 -15.77 15.02 0.36
C ILE A 387 -15.15 16.25 -0.34
N CYS A 388 -15.90 16.89 -1.25
CA CYS A 388 -15.45 18.04 -2.01
C CYS A 388 -15.95 19.33 -1.35
N ASP A 389 -15.03 20.16 -0.90
CA ASP A 389 -15.33 21.42 -0.17
C ASP A 389 -15.81 22.51 -1.12
N GLU A 390 -15.25 22.55 -2.33
CA GLU A 390 -15.60 23.54 -3.35
C GLU A 390 -15.78 22.89 -4.72
N ILE A 391 -16.79 23.37 -5.46
CA ILE A 391 -17.08 22.92 -6.82
C ILE A 391 -16.97 24.11 -7.77
N ALA A 392 -16.15 23.97 -8.81
CA ALA A 392 -15.98 24.98 -9.84
C ALA A 392 -16.25 24.43 -11.25
N PRO A 393 -16.71 25.26 -12.19
CA PRO A 393 -16.75 24.86 -13.61
C PRO A 393 -15.36 24.46 -14.12
N PRO A 394 -15.25 23.45 -15.03
CA PRO A 394 -13.95 23.04 -15.56
C PRO A 394 -13.09 24.17 -16.16
N SER A 395 -13.76 25.18 -16.73
CA SER A 395 -13.09 26.35 -17.34
C SER A 395 -12.51 27.34 -16.32
N SER A 396 -12.89 27.28 -15.05
CA SER A 396 -12.44 28.19 -14.00
C SER A 396 -11.65 27.53 -12.87
N MET A 397 -11.24 26.28 -13.06
CA MET A 397 -10.52 25.51 -12.02
C MET A 397 -9.24 26.21 -11.53
N GLN A 398 -8.48 26.85 -12.44
CA GLN A 398 -7.26 27.55 -12.03
C GLN A 398 -7.57 28.79 -11.19
N ALA A 399 -8.55 29.61 -11.60
CA ALA A 399 -8.94 30.78 -10.83
C ALA A 399 -9.52 30.41 -9.44
N ALA A 400 -10.28 29.32 -9.37
CA ALA A 400 -10.78 28.79 -8.10
C ALA A 400 -9.62 28.29 -7.21
N LEU A 401 -8.64 27.60 -7.78
CA LEU A 401 -7.45 27.18 -7.04
C LEU A 401 -6.67 28.38 -6.47
N ASP A 402 -6.48 29.44 -7.28
CA ASP A 402 -5.77 30.63 -6.84
C ASP A 402 -6.50 31.29 -5.64
N GLN A 403 -7.83 31.37 -5.68
CA GLN A 403 -8.65 31.88 -4.56
C GLN A 403 -8.52 31.00 -3.29
N VAL A 404 -8.55 29.68 -3.44
CA VAL A 404 -8.37 28.75 -2.30
C VAL A 404 -6.97 28.92 -1.69
N VAL A 405 -5.94 29.00 -2.53
CA VAL A 405 -4.54 29.23 -2.09
C VAL A 405 -4.42 30.56 -1.32
N ASP A 406 -4.97 31.63 -1.85
CA ASP A 406 -4.96 32.97 -1.20
C ASP A 406 -5.71 32.93 0.15
N GLY A 407 -6.84 32.22 0.21
CA GLY A 407 -7.62 32.04 1.44
C GLY A 407 -6.80 31.31 2.54
N PHE A 408 -6.09 30.25 2.18
CA PHE A 408 -5.25 29.50 3.12
C PHE A 408 -4.01 30.25 3.58
N THR A 409 -3.41 31.08 2.71
CA THR A 409 -2.13 31.75 2.99
C THR A 409 -2.28 33.16 3.57
N GLY A 410 -3.47 33.73 3.49
CA GLY A 410 -3.74 35.12 3.91
C GLY A 410 -3.64 35.39 5.42
N SER A 411 -3.77 34.37 6.27
CA SER A 411 -3.79 34.50 7.74
C SER A 411 -2.64 33.80 8.48
N GLY A 412 -1.65 33.32 7.73
CA GLY A 412 -0.53 32.55 8.29
C GLY A 412 -0.89 31.09 8.62
N VAL A 413 0.09 30.21 8.46
CA VAL A 413 -0.14 28.75 8.44
C VAL A 413 0.16 28.02 9.76
N VAL A 414 0.71 28.70 10.75
CA VAL A 414 1.10 28.04 12.02
C VAL A 414 -0.10 27.41 12.72
N SER A 415 -1.23 28.15 12.79
CA SER A 415 -2.45 27.64 13.38
C SER A 415 -3.07 26.52 12.54
N ALA A 416 -2.93 26.55 11.22
CA ALA A 416 -3.45 25.52 10.32
C ALA A 416 -2.79 24.15 10.61
N ALA A 417 -1.47 24.09 10.71
CA ALA A 417 -0.75 22.86 11.07
C ALA A 417 -1.12 22.35 12.48
N GLY A 418 -1.29 23.24 13.44
CA GLY A 418 -1.72 22.89 14.80
C GLY A 418 -3.13 22.33 14.85
N ASN A 419 -4.10 22.98 14.17
CA ASN A 419 -5.47 22.50 14.07
C ASN A 419 -5.57 21.17 13.33
N ARG A 420 -4.84 21.00 12.23
CA ARG A 420 -4.74 19.77 11.47
C ARG A 420 -4.32 18.59 12.37
N ARG A 421 -3.29 18.80 13.19
CA ARG A 421 -2.82 17.79 14.15
C ARG A 421 -3.88 17.49 15.22
N ALA A 422 -4.50 18.50 15.80
CA ALA A 422 -5.53 18.33 16.83
C ALA A 422 -6.76 17.56 16.29
N ILE A 423 -7.22 17.89 15.09
CA ILE A 423 -8.31 17.19 14.42
C ILE A 423 -7.95 15.71 14.21
N ARG A 424 -6.74 15.43 13.74
CA ARG A 424 -6.27 14.08 13.45
C ARG A 424 -6.21 13.20 14.71
N VAL A 425 -5.74 13.73 15.83
CA VAL A 425 -5.72 13.00 17.10
C VAL A 425 -7.11 12.51 17.50
N GLY A 426 -8.15 13.33 17.25
CA GLY A 426 -9.54 12.94 17.48
C GLY A 426 -10.09 11.95 16.44
N GLN A 427 -9.69 12.07 15.19
CA GLN A 427 -10.24 11.27 14.09
C GLN A 427 -9.53 9.94 13.88
N GLU A 428 -8.21 9.94 13.91
CA GLU A 428 -7.37 8.78 13.55
C GLU A 428 -6.06 8.82 14.32
N PRO A 429 -6.05 8.52 15.63
CA PRO A 429 -4.81 8.30 16.36
C PRO A 429 -3.91 7.31 15.63
N LEU A 430 -2.59 7.49 15.70
CA LEU A 430 -1.63 6.64 14.97
C LEU A 430 -1.80 5.16 15.33
N ASP A 431 -2.16 4.83 16.57
CA ASP A 431 -2.46 3.44 16.98
C ASP A 431 -3.69 2.86 16.26
N THR A 432 -4.71 3.68 15.97
CA THR A 432 -5.86 3.24 15.16
C THR A 432 -5.43 2.91 13.73
N PHE A 433 -4.62 3.76 13.11
CA PHE A 433 -4.04 3.49 11.79
C PHE A 433 -3.17 2.24 11.79
N ARG A 434 -2.28 2.07 12.78
CA ARG A 434 -1.44 0.87 12.95
C ARG A 434 -2.28 -0.42 13.02
N ARG A 435 -3.34 -0.43 13.84
CA ARG A 435 -4.25 -1.59 13.96
C ARG A 435 -4.96 -1.89 12.66
N TYR A 436 -5.40 -0.86 11.95
CA TYR A 436 -5.99 -1.01 10.62
C TYR A 436 -4.97 -1.63 9.65
N MET A 437 -3.74 -1.12 9.62
CA MET A 437 -2.69 -1.63 8.75
C MET A 437 -2.28 -3.07 9.08
N ALA A 438 -2.39 -3.51 10.34
CA ALA A 438 -2.17 -4.90 10.72
C ALA A 438 -3.17 -5.85 10.02
N VAL A 439 -4.46 -5.47 9.99
CA VAL A 439 -5.50 -6.21 9.28
C VAL A 439 -5.31 -6.09 7.76
N TYR A 440 -5.11 -4.87 7.28
CA TYR A 440 -4.95 -4.59 5.85
C TYR A 440 -3.78 -5.37 5.23
N ALA A 441 -2.63 -5.43 5.90
CA ALA A 441 -1.45 -6.13 5.41
C ALA A 441 -1.75 -7.60 5.11
N ARG A 442 -2.46 -8.29 5.99
CA ARG A 442 -2.85 -9.68 5.80
C ARG A 442 -3.89 -9.84 4.69
N GLU A 443 -5.00 -9.14 4.82
CA GLU A 443 -6.15 -9.30 3.92
C GLU A 443 -5.81 -8.89 2.48
N GLN A 444 -5.04 -7.80 2.30
CA GLN A 444 -4.58 -7.36 0.98
C GLN A 444 -3.64 -8.37 0.32
N ALA A 445 -2.78 -9.06 1.08
CA ALA A 445 -1.91 -10.10 0.55
C ALA A 445 -2.72 -11.27 -0.05
N TYR A 446 -3.73 -11.74 0.68
CA TYR A 446 -4.62 -12.78 0.17
C TYR A 446 -5.46 -12.31 -1.02
N CYS A 447 -5.96 -11.07 -1.01
CA CYS A 447 -6.68 -10.49 -2.14
C CYS A 447 -5.80 -10.41 -3.39
N HIS A 448 -4.56 -9.95 -3.25
CA HIS A 448 -3.61 -9.75 -4.35
C HIS A 448 -3.29 -11.04 -5.12
N PHE A 449 -3.26 -12.18 -4.43
CA PHE A 449 -3.00 -13.50 -5.04
C PHE A 449 -4.26 -14.36 -5.19
N SER A 450 -5.43 -13.77 -5.00
CA SER A 450 -6.72 -14.48 -5.14
C SER A 450 -7.04 -14.75 -6.61
N PRO A 451 -7.53 -15.94 -6.97
CA PRO A 451 -8.11 -16.20 -8.29
C PRO A 451 -9.25 -15.23 -8.65
N ALA A 452 -9.97 -14.72 -7.65
CA ALA A 452 -11.05 -13.75 -7.83
C ALA A 452 -10.53 -12.41 -8.38
N LEU A 453 -9.31 -11.97 -8.02
CA LEU A 453 -8.69 -10.78 -8.60
C LEU A 453 -8.63 -10.89 -10.12
N ILE A 454 -8.07 -11.97 -10.64
CA ILE A 454 -7.91 -12.18 -12.08
C ILE A 454 -9.28 -12.24 -12.78
N ALA A 455 -10.21 -13.06 -12.24
CA ALA A 455 -11.56 -13.18 -12.79
C ALA A 455 -12.30 -11.82 -12.83
N ASN A 456 -12.11 -10.99 -11.81
CA ASN A 456 -12.71 -9.66 -11.75
C ASN A 456 -12.08 -8.68 -12.76
N LEU A 457 -10.76 -8.67 -12.90
CA LEU A 457 -10.07 -7.82 -13.88
C LEU A 457 -10.44 -8.19 -15.31
N GLU A 458 -10.59 -9.48 -15.60
CA GLU A 458 -11.04 -9.94 -16.93
C GLU A 458 -12.49 -9.55 -17.20
N ARG A 459 -13.38 -9.79 -16.25
CA ARG A 459 -14.81 -9.50 -16.39
C ARG A 459 -15.13 -8.00 -16.48
N ASN A 460 -14.53 -7.21 -15.60
CA ASN A 460 -14.90 -5.80 -15.42
C ASN A 460 -14.04 -4.83 -16.24
N TRP A 461 -12.80 -5.25 -16.58
CA TRP A 461 -11.81 -4.38 -17.22
C TRP A 461 -11.30 -4.89 -18.57
N ASN A 462 -11.78 -6.08 -19.00
CA ASN A 462 -11.32 -6.71 -20.24
C ASN A 462 -9.76 -6.80 -20.29
N ALA A 463 -9.16 -7.17 -19.14
CA ALA A 463 -7.72 -7.05 -18.92
C ALA A 463 -6.89 -7.87 -19.92
N HIS A 464 -7.40 -9.03 -20.35
CA HIS A 464 -6.75 -9.91 -21.32
C HIS A 464 -6.54 -9.30 -22.72
N ASN A 465 -7.35 -8.30 -23.11
CA ASN A 465 -7.26 -7.61 -24.40
C ASN A 465 -6.49 -6.28 -24.34
N ARG A 466 -5.98 -5.89 -23.17
CA ARG A 466 -5.20 -4.67 -23.03
C ARG A 466 -3.73 -4.97 -23.26
N VAL A 467 -3.31 -4.81 -24.52
CA VAL A 467 -1.89 -4.83 -24.90
C VAL A 467 -1.30 -3.44 -24.65
N ILE A 468 -0.10 -3.39 -24.06
CA ILE A 468 0.66 -2.14 -23.82
C ILE A 468 1.37 -1.75 -25.11
#